data_30bf86d720656ea8c7f1c9b8c5a3e30a
#
_entry.id   30bf86d720656ea8c7f1c9b8c5a3e30a
#
_cell.length_a   1.000
_cell.length_b   1.000
_cell.length_c   1.000
_cell.angle_alpha   90.00
_cell.angle_beta   90.00
_cell.angle_gamma   90.00
#
_symmetry.space_group_name_H-M   'P 1'
#
loop_
_entity.id
_entity.type
_entity.pdbx_description
1 polymer ?
#
loop_
_entity_poly.entity_id
_entity_poly.type
_entity_poly.pdbx_seq_one_letter_code
_entity_poly.pdbx_strand_id
1 'polypeptide(L)'
;MTVPSDIRMAIADLNADYAASLDERRFDDWPDLFTDDCIYRLQPRENHDRGLPLATMAFESKGMLRDRVYAVTQTLFHIPYATRHVVGWPRVWRIDGSDEIYGAESNYVVIRVRENAGLRFRERLAIFDSALISNSIIYPI
;
A
#
# COMPACT_ATOMS: atom_id res chain seq x y z
N MET A 1 3.91 -18.92 16.35
CA MET A 1 2.95 -19.74 15.61
C MET A 1 3.02 -19.40 14.14
N THR A 2 3.17 -20.39 13.28
CA THR A 2 3.31 -20.19 11.84
C THR A 2 1.95 -19.78 11.24
N VAL A 3 1.97 -18.78 10.38
CA VAL A 3 0.77 -18.38 9.63
C VAL A 3 0.43 -19.48 8.60
N PRO A 4 -0.83 -19.89 8.50
CA PRO A 4 -1.24 -20.89 7.50
C PRO A 4 -0.88 -20.50 6.07
N SER A 5 -0.61 -21.49 5.23
CA SER A 5 -0.17 -21.26 3.85
C SER A 5 -1.23 -20.55 2.99
N ASP A 6 -2.50 -20.85 3.22
CA ASP A 6 -3.61 -20.20 2.50
C ASP A 6 -3.70 -18.71 2.79
N ILE A 7 -3.46 -18.31 4.05
CA ILE A 7 -3.38 -16.88 4.41
C ILE A 7 -2.17 -16.22 3.78
N ARG A 8 -1.01 -16.87 3.79
CA ARG A 8 0.19 -16.32 3.16
C ARG A 8 0.01 -16.13 1.65
N MET A 9 -0.62 -17.09 0.99
CA MET A 9 -0.92 -16.99 -0.44
C MET A 9 -1.95 -15.89 -0.70
N ALA A 10 -2.97 -15.76 0.12
CA ALA A 10 -3.98 -14.71 -0.03
C ALA A 10 -3.36 -13.31 0.14
N ILE A 11 -2.39 -13.14 1.02
CA ILE A 11 -1.66 -11.87 1.18
C ILE A 11 -0.78 -11.60 -0.06
N ALA A 12 -0.12 -12.61 -0.60
CA ALA A 12 0.65 -12.47 -1.84
C ALA A 12 -0.28 -12.08 -3.01
N ASP A 13 -1.44 -12.68 -3.11
CA ASP A 13 -2.45 -12.34 -4.12
C ASP A 13 -2.96 -10.91 -3.96
N LEU A 14 -3.19 -10.47 -2.72
CA LEU A 14 -3.61 -9.09 -2.45
C LEU A 14 -2.55 -8.09 -2.91
N ASN A 15 -1.26 -8.36 -2.67
CA ASN A 15 -0.15 -7.56 -3.18
C ASN A 15 -0.10 -7.55 -4.72
N ALA A 16 -0.37 -8.69 -5.35
CA ALA A 16 -0.40 -8.78 -6.80
C ALA A 16 -1.57 -7.96 -7.38
N ASP A 17 -2.75 -8.03 -6.77
CA ASP A 17 -3.91 -7.23 -7.16
C ASP A 17 -3.64 -5.73 -6.99
N TYR A 18 -2.95 -5.35 -5.92
CA TYR A 18 -2.50 -3.97 -5.72
C TYR A 18 -1.64 -3.49 -6.88
N ALA A 19 -0.58 -4.22 -7.20
CA ALA A 19 0.32 -3.88 -8.28
C ALA A 19 -0.41 -3.80 -9.63
N ALA A 20 -1.24 -4.79 -9.93
CA ALA A 20 -1.99 -4.84 -11.19
C ALA A 20 -2.97 -3.68 -11.32
N SER A 21 -3.69 -3.34 -10.26
CA SER A 21 -4.67 -2.25 -10.32
C SER A 21 -4.02 -0.91 -10.67
N LEU A 22 -2.84 -0.63 -10.14
CA LEU A 22 -2.11 0.61 -10.45
C LEU A 22 -1.41 0.55 -11.80
N ASP A 23 -0.73 -0.54 -12.13
CA ASP A 23 0.03 -0.67 -13.37
C ASP A 23 -0.88 -0.74 -14.61
N GLU A 24 -2.06 -1.33 -14.46
CA GLU A 24 -3.07 -1.39 -15.51
C GLU A 24 -4.01 -0.17 -15.51
N ARG A 25 -3.75 0.80 -14.65
CA ARG A 25 -4.53 2.03 -14.50
C ARG A 25 -6.01 1.78 -14.17
N ARG A 26 -6.29 0.70 -13.46
CA ARG A 26 -7.61 0.44 -12.88
C ARG A 26 -7.73 1.13 -11.52
N PHE A 27 -7.62 2.47 -11.55
CA PHE A 27 -7.53 3.27 -10.33
C PHE A 27 -8.78 3.19 -9.46
N ASP A 28 -9.94 2.94 -10.04
CA ASP A 28 -11.18 2.78 -9.26
C ASP A 28 -11.19 1.49 -8.43
N ASP A 29 -10.42 0.48 -8.83
CA ASP A 29 -10.30 -0.79 -8.10
C ASP A 29 -9.34 -0.68 -6.91
N TRP A 30 -8.40 0.25 -6.97
CA TRP A 30 -7.34 0.39 -5.97
C TRP A 30 -7.87 0.65 -4.54
N PRO A 31 -8.81 1.61 -4.30
CA PRO A 31 -9.32 1.83 -2.96
C PRO A 31 -10.05 0.63 -2.35
N ASP A 32 -10.64 -0.23 -3.18
CA ASP A 32 -11.39 -1.40 -2.71
C ASP A 32 -10.51 -2.48 -2.10
N LEU A 33 -9.19 -2.40 -2.28
CA LEU A 33 -8.22 -3.29 -1.64
C LEU A 33 -7.96 -2.92 -0.17
N PHE A 34 -8.51 -1.81 0.31
CA PHE A 34 -8.25 -1.24 1.61
C PHE A 34 -9.49 -1.27 2.51
N THR A 35 -9.26 -1.27 3.82
CA THR A 35 -10.33 -1.04 4.80
C THR A 35 -10.73 0.43 4.82
N ASP A 36 -11.92 0.74 5.37
CA ASP A 36 -12.41 2.13 5.43
C ASP A 36 -11.51 3.04 6.28
N ASP A 37 -10.92 2.49 7.34
CA ASP A 37 -10.02 3.17 8.26
C ASP A 37 -8.54 2.98 7.91
N CYS A 38 -8.22 2.75 6.66
CA CYS A 38 -6.88 2.42 6.22
C CYS A 38 -5.89 3.58 6.38
N ILE A 39 -4.62 3.22 6.43
CA ILE A 39 -3.49 4.15 6.38
C ILE A 39 -2.60 3.77 5.21
N TYR A 40 -2.29 4.75 4.37
CA TYR A 40 -1.34 4.61 3.27
C TYR A 40 -0.27 5.68 3.41
N ARG A 41 0.99 5.27 3.38
CA ARG A 41 2.12 6.22 3.43
C ARG A 41 3.20 5.81 2.46
N LEU A 42 3.78 6.82 1.81
CA LEU A 42 5.01 6.73 1.06
C LEU A 42 6.04 7.63 1.75
N GLN A 43 7.09 7.05 2.29
CA GLN A 43 7.98 7.74 3.22
C GLN A 43 9.45 7.53 2.84
N PRO A 44 10.28 8.59 2.90
CA PRO A 44 11.73 8.43 2.79
C PRO A 44 12.27 7.55 3.92
N ARG A 45 13.23 6.70 3.60
CA ARG A 45 13.85 5.81 4.57
C ARG A 45 14.46 6.57 5.75
N GLU A 46 15.07 7.71 5.50
CA GLU A 46 15.64 8.54 6.56
C GLU A 46 14.59 8.95 7.59
N ASN A 47 13.43 9.39 7.14
CA ASN A 47 12.35 9.77 8.04
C ASN A 47 11.78 8.57 8.80
N HIS A 48 11.65 7.43 8.12
CA HIS A 48 11.20 6.20 8.76
C HIS A 48 12.17 5.74 9.85
N ASP A 49 13.46 5.69 9.57
CA ASP A 49 14.49 5.21 10.50
C ASP A 49 14.63 6.13 11.74
N ARG A 50 14.34 7.41 11.57
CA ARG A 50 14.36 8.40 12.66
C ARG A 50 13.03 8.49 13.42
N GLY A 51 12.01 7.73 13.00
CA GLY A 51 10.68 7.81 13.61
C GLY A 51 9.95 9.12 13.33
N LEU A 52 10.35 9.86 12.29
CA LEU A 52 9.71 11.11 11.91
C LEU A 52 8.43 10.81 11.11
N PRO A 53 7.32 11.53 11.38
CA PRO A 53 6.02 11.27 10.72
C PRO A 53 5.91 11.83 9.32
N LEU A 54 6.92 12.51 8.80
CA LEU A 54 6.89 13.15 7.50
C LEU A 54 6.89 12.12 6.37
N ALA A 55 5.94 12.24 5.48
CA ALA A 55 5.76 11.37 4.32
C ALA A 55 5.57 12.21 3.06
N THR A 56 6.02 11.66 1.92
CA THR A 56 5.78 12.27 0.60
C THR A 56 4.32 12.17 0.20
N MET A 57 3.67 11.08 0.59
CA MET A 57 2.25 10.83 0.34
C MET A 57 1.67 10.15 1.58
N ALA A 58 0.55 10.65 2.10
CA ALA A 58 -0.09 10.09 3.28
C ALA A 58 -1.61 10.21 3.16
N PHE A 59 -2.29 9.09 3.31
CA PHE A 59 -3.75 9.01 3.33
C PHE A 59 -4.19 8.23 4.56
N GLU A 60 -5.24 8.69 5.23
CA GLU A 60 -5.69 8.14 6.50
C GLU A 60 -7.11 7.56 6.45
N SER A 61 -7.66 7.37 5.25
CA SER A 61 -8.95 6.74 5.05
C SER A 61 -9.13 6.30 3.61
N LYS A 62 -10.07 5.39 3.37
CA LYS A 62 -10.45 5.01 2.01
C LYS A 62 -11.02 6.20 1.23
N GLY A 63 -11.72 7.11 1.90
CA GLY A 63 -12.20 8.34 1.28
C GLY A 63 -11.07 9.19 0.70
N MET A 64 -9.95 9.32 1.41
CA MET A 64 -8.77 10.03 0.91
C MET A 64 -8.14 9.31 -0.30
N LEU A 65 -8.16 7.98 -0.32
CA LEU A 65 -7.70 7.22 -1.50
C LEU A 65 -8.58 7.51 -2.71
N ARG A 66 -9.90 7.56 -2.53
CA ARG A 66 -10.84 7.90 -3.60
C ARG A 66 -10.65 9.33 -4.10
N ASP A 67 -10.39 10.26 -3.19
CA ASP A 67 -10.06 11.64 -3.56
C ASP A 67 -8.80 11.70 -4.42
N ARG A 68 -7.80 10.90 -4.10
CA ARG A 68 -6.57 10.80 -4.91
C ARG A 68 -6.85 10.24 -6.29
N VAL A 69 -7.69 9.21 -6.39
CA VAL A 69 -8.11 8.65 -7.68
C VAL A 69 -8.84 9.71 -8.52
N TYR A 70 -9.75 10.45 -7.92
CA TYR A 70 -10.43 11.55 -8.58
C TYR A 70 -9.44 12.59 -9.09
N ALA A 71 -8.48 13.00 -8.25
CA ALA A 71 -7.45 13.96 -8.63
C ALA A 71 -6.63 13.46 -9.82
N VAL A 72 -6.15 12.22 -9.78
CA VAL A 72 -5.32 11.62 -10.84
C VAL A 72 -6.07 11.53 -12.17
N THR A 73 -7.36 11.18 -12.13
CA THR A 73 -8.15 10.89 -13.32
C THR A 73 -8.89 12.11 -13.87
N GLN A 74 -9.22 13.11 -13.05
CA GLN A 74 -10.14 14.18 -13.42
C GLN A 74 -9.57 15.60 -13.29
N THR A 75 -8.72 15.87 -12.30
CA THR A 75 -8.36 17.25 -11.96
C THR A 75 -6.88 17.58 -12.08
N LEU A 76 -5.97 16.64 -11.85
CA LEU A 76 -4.54 16.89 -11.96
C LEU A 76 -4.09 16.95 -13.41
N PHE A 77 -3.40 18.04 -13.75
CA PHE A 77 -2.78 18.20 -15.06
C PHE A 77 -1.38 17.61 -15.04
N HIS A 78 -1.19 16.50 -15.72
CA HIS A 78 0.09 15.82 -15.79
C HIS A 78 0.21 15.03 -17.09
N ILE A 79 1.46 14.73 -17.45
CA ILE A 79 1.74 13.81 -18.55
C ILE A 79 1.61 12.38 -18.01
N PRO A 80 0.72 11.55 -18.57
CA PRO A 80 0.61 10.16 -18.13
C PRO A 80 1.94 9.42 -18.30
N TYR A 81 2.29 8.63 -17.32
CA TYR A 81 3.48 7.78 -17.36
C TYR A 81 3.13 6.34 -16.98
N ALA A 82 3.88 5.39 -17.52
CA ALA A 82 3.70 3.98 -17.20
C ALA A 82 4.40 3.65 -15.90
N THR A 83 3.73 2.87 -15.05
CA THR A 83 4.32 2.31 -13.85
C THR A 83 4.42 0.80 -13.95
N ARG A 84 5.35 0.22 -13.22
CA ARG A 84 5.48 -1.23 -13.11
C ARG A 84 5.97 -1.59 -11.72
N HIS A 85 5.11 -2.28 -10.99
CA HIS A 85 5.44 -2.78 -9.66
C HIS A 85 5.99 -4.20 -9.77
N VAL A 86 7.12 -4.42 -9.14
CA VAL A 86 7.68 -5.75 -8.94
C VAL A 86 7.63 -6.04 -7.44
N VAL A 87 6.78 -6.98 -7.06
CA VAL A 87 6.52 -7.29 -5.65
C VAL A 87 7.23 -8.60 -5.30
N GLY A 88 8.09 -8.56 -4.29
CA GLY A 88 8.74 -9.75 -3.78
C GLY A 88 7.78 -10.62 -2.97
N TRP A 89 8.20 -11.85 -2.67
CA TRP A 89 7.43 -12.75 -1.82
C TRP A 89 7.35 -12.19 -0.40
N PRO A 90 6.15 -12.02 0.19
CA PRO A 90 6.02 -11.40 1.50
C PRO A 90 6.43 -12.35 2.63
N ARG A 91 7.09 -11.81 3.64
CA ARG A 91 7.24 -12.44 4.94
C ARG A 91 6.02 -12.05 5.79
N VAL A 92 5.35 -13.03 6.35
CA VAL A 92 4.04 -12.83 7.01
C VAL A 92 4.10 -13.29 8.46
N TRP A 93 3.48 -12.53 9.36
CA TRP A 93 3.35 -12.85 10.78
C TRP A 93 1.99 -12.42 11.32
N ARG A 94 1.57 -13.03 12.44
CA ARG A 94 0.39 -12.57 13.17
C ARG A 94 0.74 -11.36 14.03
N ILE A 95 -0.18 -10.43 14.12
CA ILE A 95 -0.08 -9.35 15.11
C ILE A 95 -0.58 -9.90 16.45
N ASP A 96 0.23 -9.77 17.51
CA ASP A 96 -0.08 -10.28 18.83
C ASP A 96 -1.44 -9.81 19.34
N GLY A 97 -2.19 -10.76 19.91
CA GLY A 97 -3.51 -10.49 20.47
C GLY A 97 -4.63 -10.31 19.46
N SER A 98 -4.34 -10.54 18.16
CA SER A 98 -5.35 -10.42 17.12
C SER A 98 -5.33 -11.66 16.21
N ASP A 99 -6.49 -12.31 16.03
CA ASP A 99 -6.66 -13.39 15.08
C ASP A 99 -6.98 -12.90 13.66
N GLU A 100 -7.24 -11.59 13.51
CA GLU A 100 -7.73 -11.00 12.28
C GLU A 100 -6.71 -10.10 11.58
N ILE A 101 -5.58 -9.81 12.24
CA ILE A 101 -4.59 -8.88 11.72
C ILE A 101 -3.26 -9.60 11.49
N TYR A 102 -2.75 -9.45 10.29
CA TYR A 102 -1.46 -9.99 9.87
C TYR A 102 -0.54 -8.84 9.46
N GLY A 103 0.71 -8.95 9.83
CA GLY A 103 1.76 -8.11 9.28
C GLY A 103 2.44 -8.83 8.14
N ALA A 104 2.91 -8.10 7.15
CA ALA A 104 3.75 -8.65 6.10
C ALA A 104 4.75 -7.59 5.62
N GLU A 105 5.88 -8.06 5.11
CA GLU A 105 6.93 -7.19 4.58
C GLU A 105 7.52 -7.81 3.32
N SER A 106 7.74 -6.97 2.32
CA SER A 106 8.40 -7.34 1.08
C SER A 106 9.07 -6.10 0.49
N ASN A 107 10.40 -6.13 0.33
CA ASN A 107 11.16 -5.05 -0.32
C ASN A 107 10.85 -3.65 0.24
N TYR A 108 10.90 -3.49 1.56
CA TYR A 108 10.58 -2.23 2.24
C TYR A 108 9.13 -1.76 2.09
N VAL A 109 8.24 -2.63 1.68
CA VAL A 109 6.80 -2.37 1.78
C VAL A 109 6.28 -3.16 2.98
N VAL A 110 5.83 -2.43 3.99
CA VAL A 110 5.26 -3.02 5.21
C VAL A 110 3.76 -2.86 5.14
N ILE A 111 3.03 -3.95 5.33
CA ILE A 111 1.58 -3.93 5.28
C ILE A 111 1.00 -4.54 6.55
N ARG A 112 -0.19 -4.11 6.89
CA ARG A 112 -1.06 -4.77 7.86
C ARG A 112 -2.36 -5.09 7.16
N VAL A 113 -2.80 -6.32 7.34
CA VAL A 113 -3.94 -6.85 6.62
C VAL A 113 -4.98 -7.29 7.63
N ARG A 114 -6.21 -6.88 7.42
CA ARG A 114 -7.34 -7.27 8.25
C ARG A 114 -8.26 -8.18 7.44
N GLU A 115 -8.72 -9.26 8.06
CA GLU A 115 -9.76 -10.08 7.48
C GLU A 115 -11.13 -9.49 7.84
N ASN A 116 -11.84 -9.03 6.82
CA ASN A 116 -13.18 -8.49 6.96
C ASN A 116 -13.89 -8.70 5.61
N ALA A 117 -14.69 -9.79 5.50
CA ALA A 117 -15.25 -10.22 4.22
C ALA A 117 -14.18 -10.40 3.12
N GLY A 118 -13.04 -11.01 3.51
CA GLY A 118 -11.83 -11.12 2.70
C GLY A 118 -10.71 -10.23 3.24
N LEU A 119 -9.50 -10.47 2.76
CA LEU A 119 -8.35 -9.70 3.21
C LEU A 119 -8.34 -8.31 2.55
N ARG A 120 -8.07 -7.28 3.35
CA ARG A 120 -7.94 -5.89 2.94
C ARG A 120 -6.75 -5.25 3.63
N PHE A 121 -6.10 -4.31 2.98
CA PHE A 121 -5.04 -3.52 3.64
C PHE A 121 -5.65 -2.62 4.71
N ARG A 122 -5.20 -2.79 5.95
CA ARG A 122 -5.42 -1.83 7.03
C ARG A 122 -4.36 -0.73 6.99
N GLU A 123 -3.13 -1.10 6.64
CA GLU A 123 -2.02 -0.19 6.53
C GLU A 123 -1.09 -0.65 5.40
N ARG A 124 -0.60 0.32 4.64
CA ARG A 124 0.44 0.09 3.66
C ARG A 124 1.46 1.22 3.74
N LEU A 125 2.68 0.87 4.08
CA LEU A 125 3.80 1.79 4.18
C LEU A 125 4.85 1.39 3.15
N ALA A 126 5.11 2.23 2.19
CA ALA A 126 6.20 2.08 1.24
C ALA A 126 7.35 3.01 1.65
N ILE A 127 8.54 2.46 1.76
CA ILE A 127 9.75 3.16 2.18
C ILE A 127 10.70 3.22 1.00
N PHE A 128 11.12 4.41 0.59
CA PHE A 128 12.04 4.56 -0.51
C PHE A 128 13.41 5.09 -0.06
N ASP A 129 14.46 4.62 -0.73
CA ASP A 129 15.84 4.92 -0.38
C ASP A 129 16.40 6.15 -1.09
N SER A 130 15.96 6.41 -2.33
CA SER A 130 16.58 7.43 -3.17
C SER A 130 16.12 8.83 -2.79
N ALA A 131 17.06 9.72 -2.51
CA ALA A 131 16.81 11.14 -2.34
C ALA A 131 16.41 11.85 -3.66
N LEU A 132 16.54 11.17 -4.79
CA LEU A 132 16.20 11.71 -6.11
C LEU A 132 14.74 11.50 -6.49
N ILE A 133 13.96 10.75 -5.69
CA ILE A 133 12.53 10.61 -5.92
C ILE A 133 11.86 11.94 -5.64
N SER A 134 11.15 12.45 -6.65
CA SER A 134 10.45 13.73 -6.57
C SER A 134 9.32 13.70 -5.53
N ASN A 135 9.16 14.80 -4.81
CA ASN A 135 7.99 15.02 -3.96
C ASN A 135 6.69 15.20 -4.77
N SER A 136 6.80 15.32 -6.10
CA SER A 136 5.67 15.51 -7.01
C SER A 136 5.15 14.20 -7.59
N ILE A 137 5.23 13.11 -6.84
CA ILE A 137 4.68 11.82 -7.25
C ILE A 137 3.16 11.93 -7.40
N ILE A 138 2.64 11.54 -8.55
CA ILE A 138 1.20 11.61 -8.89
C ILE A 138 0.51 10.28 -8.61
N TYR A 139 0.98 9.21 -9.23
CA TYR A 139 0.41 7.89 -9.03
C TYR A 139 0.90 7.28 -7.72
N PRO A 140 0.03 6.57 -6.98
CA PRO A 140 0.45 5.79 -5.82
C PRO A 140 1.50 4.73 -6.18
N ILE A 141 2.32 4.41 -5.22
CA ILE A 141 3.36 3.39 -5.37
C ILE A 141 3.02 2.16 -4.54
#